data_ff00e8ed54b92e34fcf9108628a0cd36
#
_entry.id   ff00e8ed54b92e34fcf9108628a0cd36
#
_cell.length_a   1.000
_cell.length_b   1.000
_cell.length_c   1.000
_cell.angle_alpha   90.00
_cell.angle_beta   90.00
_cell.angle_gamma   90.00
#
_symmetry.space_group_name_H-M   'P 1'
#
loop_
_entity.id
_entity.type
_entity.pdbx_description
1 polymer ?
#
loop_
_entity_poly.entity_id
_entity_poly.type
_entity_poly.pdbx_seq_one_letter_code
_entity_poly.pdbx_strand_id
1 'polypeptide(L)'
;MKTRTLLFTALAGCLVSHASLAADKGTIMILVNSLDNPYYASEAKGANLKAQALGYKTTVLSHGEDVKKQSELIDAAIGKKVQGIVLDNADSTASVAAIKKAKDAGIPVVLINREIPVDDVALVQITHNNFQAGSDVANVFVEKMGEKGKYAELTCNLADNNCVTRSKSFHQVLDQYPDMQSVARQDAKGTLIDGKRIMDSILQAHPDVKGVICGNGPVALGAIAALKAAGRNDVIVVGIDGSNDERDAVEAGSLKATVMLQAQAIAAEGVTDLDNYIQKGAKPEKQRVMFRGILITPDNAKNVQDFNYKS
;
A
#
# COMPACT_ATOMS: atom_id res chain seq x y z
N MET A 1 -79.91 31.46 -26.69
CA MET A 1 -78.73 31.50 -25.83
C MET A 1 -78.05 30.12 -25.90
N LYS A 2 -76.90 30.05 -26.60
CA LYS A 2 -76.16 28.77 -26.80
C LYS A 2 -74.95 28.74 -25.88
N THR A 3 -74.96 27.84 -24.88
CA THR A 3 -73.92 27.61 -23.94
C THR A 3 -72.86 26.72 -24.56
N ARG A 4 -71.63 27.16 -24.73
CA ARG A 4 -70.49 26.38 -25.20
C ARG A 4 -69.73 25.81 -24.00
N THR A 5 -69.76 24.48 -23.85
CA THR A 5 -68.94 23.75 -22.87
C THR A 5 -67.55 23.55 -23.44
N LEU A 6 -66.51 24.10 -22.78
CA LEU A 6 -65.12 23.86 -23.08
C LEU A 6 -64.62 22.59 -22.34
N LEU A 7 -64.22 21.57 -23.08
CA LEU A 7 -63.53 20.42 -22.55
C LEU A 7 -62.02 20.74 -22.40
N PHE A 8 -61.53 20.75 -21.17
CA PHE A 8 -60.10 20.77 -20.90
C PHE A 8 -59.58 19.31 -20.86
N THR A 9 -58.77 18.93 -21.83
CA THR A 9 -58.08 17.66 -21.85
C THR A 9 -56.72 17.86 -21.13
N ALA A 10 -56.59 17.36 -19.92
CA ALA A 10 -55.34 17.32 -19.18
C ALA A 10 -54.45 16.19 -19.71
N LEU A 11 -53.36 16.52 -20.38
CA LEU A 11 -52.34 15.59 -20.81
C LEU A 11 -51.39 15.33 -19.64
N ALA A 12 -51.60 14.19 -18.95
CA ALA A 12 -50.68 13.73 -17.90
C ALA A 12 -49.43 13.14 -18.57
N GLY A 13 -48.38 13.91 -18.63
CA GLY A 13 -47.06 13.45 -19.07
C GLY A 13 -46.43 12.54 -18.00
N CYS A 14 -46.41 11.24 -18.24
CA CYS A 14 -45.62 10.29 -17.47
C CYS A 14 -44.12 10.53 -17.71
N LEU A 15 -43.46 11.22 -16.78
CA LEU A 15 -41.99 11.24 -16.71
C LEU A 15 -41.52 9.85 -16.29
N VAL A 16 -41.20 8.99 -17.27
CA VAL A 16 -40.48 7.75 -17.03
C VAL A 16 -39.04 8.11 -16.70
N SER A 17 -38.74 8.15 -15.40
CA SER A 17 -37.36 8.22 -14.93
C SER A 17 -36.65 6.95 -15.38
N HIS A 18 -35.85 7.05 -16.45
CA HIS A 18 -34.89 6.00 -16.79
C HIS A 18 -33.81 5.97 -15.72
N ALA A 19 -34.00 5.14 -14.69
CA ALA A 19 -32.89 4.71 -13.87
C ALA A 19 -31.96 3.96 -14.84
N SER A 20 -30.87 4.60 -15.24
CA SER A 20 -29.78 3.96 -15.97
C SER A 20 -29.25 2.85 -15.06
N LEU A 21 -29.67 1.63 -15.27
CA LEU A 21 -28.99 0.45 -14.74
C LEU A 21 -27.58 0.53 -15.29
N ALA A 22 -26.60 0.85 -14.45
CA ALA A 22 -25.20 0.78 -14.83
C ALA A 22 -24.97 -0.61 -15.43
N ALA A 23 -24.59 -0.67 -16.70
CA ALA A 23 -24.35 -1.94 -17.39
C ALA A 23 -23.30 -2.72 -16.58
N ASP A 24 -23.60 -3.99 -16.30
CA ASP A 24 -22.67 -4.91 -15.63
C ASP A 24 -21.43 -5.08 -16.53
N LYS A 25 -20.34 -4.44 -16.15
CA LYS A 25 -19.07 -4.49 -16.88
C LYS A 25 -18.29 -5.79 -16.62
N GLY A 26 -18.86 -6.73 -15.87
CA GLY A 26 -18.20 -7.96 -15.46
C GLY A 26 -17.41 -7.82 -14.16
N THR A 27 -16.47 -8.72 -13.92
CA THR A 27 -15.77 -8.83 -12.63
C THR A 27 -14.29 -8.47 -12.77
N ILE A 28 -13.78 -7.64 -11.87
CA ILE A 28 -12.35 -7.47 -11.63
C ILE A 28 -11.95 -8.29 -10.40
N MET A 29 -10.87 -9.08 -10.52
CA MET A 29 -10.29 -9.78 -9.38
C MET A 29 -9.17 -8.94 -8.78
N ILE A 30 -9.21 -8.76 -7.46
CA ILE A 30 -8.24 -7.98 -6.69
C ILE A 30 -7.49 -8.96 -5.79
N LEU A 31 -6.21 -9.12 -6.02
CA LEU A 31 -5.34 -10.05 -5.32
C LEU A 31 -4.28 -9.26 -4.55
N VAL A 32 -4.30 -9.38 -3.23
CA VAL A 32 -3.37 -8.68 -2.34
C VAL A 32 -2.62 -9.67 -1.44
N ASN A 33 -1.60 -9.18 -0.78
CA ASN A 33 -0.76 -10.02 0.09
C ASN A 33 -1.52 -10.57 1.28
N SER A 34 -1.95 -9.71 2.19
CA SER A 34 -2.65 -10.09 3.41
C SER A 34 -3.71 -9.06 3.75
N LEU A 35 -4.89 -9.50 4.15
CA LEU A 35 -5.94 -8.58 4.62
C LEU A 35 -5.79 -8.19 6.09
N ASP A 36 -4.90 -8.87 6.84
CA ASP A 36 -4.60 -8.55 8.24
C ASP A 36 -3.61 -7.38 8.39
N ASN A 37 -2.84 -7.09 7.33
CA ASN A 37 -1.98 -5.92 7.29
C ASN A 37 -2.77 -4.71 6.76
N PRO A 38 -2.85 -3.59 7.52
CA PRO A 38 -3.63 -2.41 7.14
C PRO A 38 -3.28 -1.83 5.78
N TYR A 39 -2.01 -1.92 5.35
CA TYR A 39 -1.55 -1.42 4.06
C TYR A 39 -2.24 -2.19 2.91
N TYR A 40 -2.15 -3.52 2.89
CA TYR A 40 -2.76 -4.34 1.84
C TYR A 40 -4.29 -4.34 1.89
N ALA A 41 -4.88 -4.25 3.09
CA ALA A 41 -6.33 -4.05 3.23
C ALA A 41 -6.77 -2.72 2.61
N SER A 42 -5.95 -1.67 2.71
CA SER A 42 -6.20 -0.36 2.12
C SER A 42 -6.06 -0.36 0.60
N GLU A 43 -5.09 -1.08 0.04
CA GLU A 43 -5.00 -1.33 -1.41
C GLU A 43 -6.27 -2.02 -1.94
N ALA A 44 -6.66 -3.12 -1.30
CA ALA A 44 -7.88 -3.85 -1.66
C ALA A 44 -9.12 -2.94 -1.62
N LYS A 45 -9.23 -2.10 -0.57
CA LYS A 45 -10.31 -1.11 -0.43
C LYS A 45 -10.29 -0.09 -1.58
N GLY A 46 -9.14 0.47 -1.91
CA GLY A 46 -8.99 1.46 -2.98
C GLY A 46 -9.38 0.90 -4.35
N ALA A 47 -8.86 -0.28 -4.69
CA ALA A 47 -9.21 -0.97 -5.92
C ALA A 47 -10.71 -1.34 -5.98
N ASN A 48 -11.25 -1.88 -4.88
CA ASN A 48 -12.65 -2.28 -4.80
C ASN A 48 -13.61 -1.10 -5.00
N LEU A 49 -13.40 0.00 -4.26
CA LEU A 49 -14.24 1.20 -4.36
C LEU A 49 -14.19 1.79 -5.77
N LYS A 50 -12.99 1.86 -6.38
CA LYS A 50 -12.84 2.40 -7.72
C LYS A 50 -13.51 1.51 -8.77
N ALA A 51 -13.32 0.19 -8.69
CA ALA A 51 -13.95 -0.76 -9.62
C ALA A 51 -15.48 -0.71 -9.54
N GLN A 52 -16.04 -0.68 -8.34
CA GLN A 52 -17.49 -0.56 -8.13
C GLN A 52 -18.03 0.76 -8.67
N ALA A 53 -17.32 1.87 -8.44
CA ALA A 53 -17.72 3.18 -8.98
C ALA A 53 -17.71 3.22 -10.51
N LEU A 54 -16.91 2.38 -11.17
CA LEU A 54 -16.85 2.22 -12.63
C LEU A 54 -17.86 1.18 -13.16
N GLY A 55 -18.64 0.50 -12.30
CA GLY A 55 -19.68 -0.46 -12.68
C GLY A 55 -19.21 -1.91 -12.77
N TYR A 56 -18.06 -2.25 -12.21
CA TYR A 56 -17.58 -3.64 -12.11
C TYR A 56 -18.04 -4.29 -10.81
N LYS A 57 -18.27 -5.60 -10.88
CA LYS A 57 -18.24 -6.48 -9.70
C LYS A 57 -16.79 -6.75 -9.32
N THR A 58 -16.56 -7.07 -8.06
CA THR A 58 -15.21 -7.34 -7.54
C THR A 58 -15.17 -8.65 -6.77
N THR A 59 -14.01 -9.31 -6.83
CA THR A 59 -13.66 -10.41 -5.94
C THR A 59 -12.30 -10.07 -5.32
N VAL A 60 -12.27 -9.88 -4.00
CA VAL A 60 -11.06 -9.57 -3.24
C VAL A 60 -10.57 -10.83 -2.55
N LEU A 61 -9.32 -11.21 -2.78
CA LEU A 61 -8.69 -12.39 -2.19
C LEU A 61 -7.24 -12.08 -1.80
N SER A 62 -6.71 -12.83 -0.84
CA SER A 62 -5.31 -12.74 -0.43
C SER A 62 -4.55 -14.03 -0.70
N HIS A 63 -3.29 -13.90 -1.14
CA HIS A 63 -2.40 -15.06 -1.35
C HIS A 63 -1.44 -15.30 -0.19
N GLY A 64 -1.32 -14.40 0.79
CA GLY A 64 -0.49 -14.60 1.99
C GLY A 64 1.01 -14.73 1.69
N GLU A 65 1.52 -14.01 0.69
CA GLU A 65 2.91 -14.13 0.17
C GLU A 65 3.26 -15.51 -0.42
N ASP A 66 2.27 -16.38 -0.63
CA ASP A 66 2.45 -17.69 -1.24
C ASP A 66 2.30 -17.62 -2.77
N VAL A 67 3.40 -17.81 -3.48
CA VAL A 67 3.47 -17.80 -4.96
C VAL A 67 2.60 -18.88 -5.58
N LYS A 68 2.50 -20.06 -4.95
CA LYS A 68 1.65 -21.15 -5.43
C LYS A 68 0.18 -20.76 -5.32
N LYS A 69 -0.24 -20.29 -4.15
CA LYS A 69 -1.61 -19.79 -3.95
C LYS A 69 -1.95 -18.64 -4.89
N GLN A 70 -1.03 -17.68 -5.10
CA GLN A 70 -1.20 -16.63 -6.10
C GLN A 70 -1.46 -17.21 -7.49
N SER A 71 -0.66 -18.20 -7.92
CA SER A 71 -0.84 -18.85 -9.23
C SER A 71 -2.21 -19.54 -9.35
N GLU A 72 -2.65 -20.24 -8.30
CA GLU A 72 -3.97 -20.88 -8.24
C GLU A 72 -5.11 -19.85 -8.33
N LEU A 73 -4.95 -18.68 -7.68
CA LEU A 73 -5.93 -17.58 -7.75
C LEU A 73 -5.99 -16.96 -9.16
N ILE A 74 -4.84 -16.81 -9.82
CA ILE A 74 -4.78 -16.35 -11.21
C ILE A 74 -5.41 -17.37 -12.14
N ASP A 75 -5.19 -18.67 -11.96
CA ASP A 75 -5.84 -19.73 -12.72
C ASP A 75 -7.37 -19.72 -12.54
N ALA A 76 -7.83 -19.49 -11.32
CA ALA A 76 -9.24 -19.30 -11.03
C ALA A 76 -9.82 -18.04 -11.74
N ALA A 77 -9.06 -16.94 -11.82
CA ALA A 77 -9.45 -15.75 -12.57
C ALA A 77 -9.60 -16.04 -14.06
N ILE A 78 -8.66 -16.77 -14.64
CA ILE A 78 -8.69 -17.22 -16.04
C ILE A 78 -9.94 -18.11 -16.29
N GLY A 79 -10.15 -19.10 -15.43
CA GLY A 79 -11.31 -20.01 -15.55
C GLY A 79 -12.65 -19.29 -15.44
N LYS A 80 -12.74 -18.23 -14.61
CA LYS A 80 -13.93 -17.38 -14.47
C LYS A 80 -14.07 -16.32 -15.55
N LYS A 81 -13.08 -16.16 -16.42
CA LYS A 81 -13.05 -15.15 -17.49
C LYS A 81 -13.29 -13.73 -16.94
N VAL A 82 -12.59 -13.37 -15.85
CA VAL A 82 -12.68 -12.02 -15.29
C VAL A 82 -12.21 -10.98 -16.29
N GLN A 83 -12.69 -9.75 -16.18
CA GLN A 83 -12.33 -8.66 -17.09
C GLN A 83 -10.88 -8.18 -16.92
N GLY A 84 -10.34 -8.34 -15.71
CA GLY A 84 -8.96 -8.00 -15.41
C GLY A 84 -8.58 -8.34 -13.98
N ILE A 85 -7.29 -8.24 -13.70
CA ILE A 85 -6.71 -8.53 -12.38
C ILE A 85 -5.93 -7.30 -11.90
N VAL A 86 -6.19 -6.87 -10.66
CA VAL A 86 -5.32 -5.97 -9.90
C VAL A 86 -4.55 -6.83 -8.92
N LEU A 87 -3.23 -6.81 -8.97
CA LEU A 87 -2.35 -7.74 -8.26
C LEU A 87 -1.23 -6.99 -7.51
N ASP A 88 -1.16 -7.15 -6.20
CA ASP A 88 0.09 -6.99 -5.45
C ASP A 88 0.76 -8.37 -5.40
N ASN A 89 1.85 -8.55 -6.14
CA ASN A 89 2.42 -9.88 -6.37
C ASN A 89 3.19 -10.45 -5.17
N ALA A 90 3.12 -11.77 -5.01
CA ALA A 90 3.77 -12.49 -3.90
C ALA A 90 5.30 -12.45 -3.96
N ASP A 91 5.87 -12.44 -5.17
CA ASP A 91 7.31 -12.42 -5.40
C ASP A 91 7.61 -11.76 -6.75
N SER A 92 8.65 -10.94 -6.83
CA SER A 92 8.98 -10.18 -8.03
C SER A 92 9.36 -11.05 -9.22
N THR A 93 10.01 -12.20 -9.01
CA THR A 93 10.53 -13.06 -10.07
C THR A 93 9.61 -14.27 -10.31
N ALA A 94 9.23 -14.96 -9.25
CA ALA A 94 8.43 -16.17 -9.35
C ALA A 94 6.99 -15.91 -9.84
N SER A 95 6.46 -14.70 -9.65
CA SER A 95 5.12 -14.32 -10.12
C SER A 95 5.02 -14.12 -11.63
N VAL A 96 6.13 -13.89 -12.34
CA VAL A 96 6.15 -13.53 -13.77
C VAL A 96 5.42 -14.55 -14.65
N ALA A 97 5.64 -15.85 -14.41
CA ALA A 97 5.02 -16.91 -15.22
C ALA A 97 3.48 -16.92 -15.11
N ALA A 98 2.95 -16.75 -13.91
CA ALA A 98 1.51 -16.71 -13.66
C ALA A 98 0.86 -15.46 -14.27
N ILE A 99 1.51 -14.30 -14.15
CA ILE A 99 1.05 -13.04 -14.76
C ILE A 99 1.02 -13.17 -16.29
N LYS A 100 2.11 -13.73 -16.87
CA LYS A 100 2.17 -13.99 -18.30
C LYS A 100 1.04 -14.93 -18.77
N LYS A 101 0.71 -15.96 -18.00
CA LYS A 101 -0.38 -16.89 -18.29
C LYS A 101 -1.74 -16.17 -18.37
N ALA A 102 -2.01 -15.22 -17.43
CA ALA A 102 -3.22 -14.41 -17.49
C ALA A 102 -3.26 -13.54 -18.75
N LYS A 103 -2.16 -12.86 -19.09
CA LYS A 103 -2.02 -12.06 -20.31
C LYS A 103 -2.26 -12.89 -21.56
N ASP A 104 -1.64 -14.07 -21.68
CA ASP A 104 -1.78 -14.97 -22.82
C ASP A 104 -3.23 -15.51 -22.97
N ALA A 105 -3.97 -15.59 -21.86
CA ALA A 105 -5.40 -15.89 -21.83
C ALA A 105 -6.31 -14.68 -22.15
N GLY A 106 -5.73 -13.53 -22.48
CA GLY A 106 -6.46 -12.30 -22.81
C GLY A 106 -6.96 -11.50 -21.60
N ILE A 107 -6.48 -11.80 -20.38
CA ILE A 107 -6.85 -11.08 -19.16
C ILE A 107 -5.75 -10.10 -18.80
N PRO A 108 -6.00 -8.77 -18.89
CA PRO A 108 -5.03 -7.77 -18.50
C PRO A 108 -4.78 -7.80 -16.99
N VAL A 109 -3.50 -7.66 -16.61
CA VAL A 109 -3.05 -7.60 -15.22
C VAL A 109 -2.39 -6.25 -14.96
N VAL A 110 -2.83 -5.56 -13.93
CA VAL A 110 -2.18 -4.38 -13.37
C VAL A 110 -1.46 -4.79 -12.10
N LEU A 111 -0.19 -4.42 -11.97
CA LEU A 111 0.56 -4.60 -10.73
C LEU A 111 0.51 -3.32 -9.89
N ILE A 112 0.32 -3.50 -8.60
CA ILE A 112 0.36 -2.44 -7.60
C ILE A 112 1.39 -2.79 -6.53
N ASN A 113 1.99 -1.77 -5.90
CA ASN A 113 2.95 -1.86 -4.81
C ASN A 113 4.28 -2.56 -5.18
N ARG A 114 4.24 -3.84 -5.55
CA ARG A 114 5.43 -4.61 -5.91
C ARG A 114 5.56 -4.73 -7.42
N GLU A 115 6.77 -4.54 -7.92
CA GLU A 115 7.07 -4.67 -9.34
C GLU A 115 7.73 -6.01 -9.68
N ILE A 116 7.67 -6.37 -10.95
CA ILE A 116 8.44 -7.49 -11.54
C ILE A 116 9.55 -6.93 -12.43
N PRO A 117 10.66 -7.67 -12.63
CA PRO A 117 11.82 -7.15 -13.37
C PRO A 117 11.64 -7.12 -14.90
N VAL A 118 10.48 -7.54 -15.40
CA VAL A 118 10.19 -7.61 -16.84
C VAL A 118 9.08 -6.64 -17.22
N ASP A 119 9.25 -6.02 -18.39
CA ASP A 119 8.26 -5.16 -19.01
C ASP A 119 7.32 -5.96 -19.93
N ASP A 120 6.23 -5.33 -20.37
CA ASP A 120 5.26 -5.90 -21.31
C ASP A 120 4.53 -7.19 -20.86
N VAL A 121 4.70 -7.64 -19.64
CA VAL A 121 3.94 -8.77 -19.06
C VAL A 121 2.69 -8.28 -18.35
N ALA A 122 2.82 -7.29 -17.49
CA ALA A 122 1.68 -6.56 -16.94
C ALA A 122 1.30 -5.36 -17.83
N LEU A 123 0.08 -4.89 -17.73
CA LEU A 123 -0.40 -3.69 -18.42
C LEU A 123 0.32 -2.44 -17.92
N VAL A 124 0.46 -2.34 -16.61
CA VAL A 124 1.19 -1.28 -15.91
C VAL A 124 1.66 -1.81 -14.55
N GLN A 125 2.74 -1.24 -14.03
CA GLN A 125 3.28 -1.49 -12.71
C GLN A 125 3.29 -0.16 -11.93
N ILE A 126 2.45 -0.04 -10.91
CA ILE A 126 2.26 1.17 -10.12
C ILE A 126 2.83 0.95 -8.73
N THR A 127 3.90 1.65 -8.41
CA THR A 127 4.68 1.43 -7.19
C THR A 127 4.82 2.71 -6.38
N HIS A 128 5.49 2.62 -5.23
CA HIS A 128 5.95 3.78 -4.47
C HIS A 128 7.44 4.01 -4.67
N ASN A 129 7.88 5.27 -4.57
CA ASN A 129 9.29 5.58 -4.47
C ASN A 129 9.81 5.22 -3.07
N ASN A 130 10.08 3.92 -2.87
CA ASN A 130 10.58 3.39 -1.61
C ASN A 130 11.95 3.94 -1.22
N PHE A 131 12.75 4.34 -2.22
CA PHE A 131 14.04 4.96 -1.96
C PHE A 131 13.87 6.37 -1.36
N GLN A 132 12.99 7.19 -1.94
CA GLN A 132 12.65 8.51 -1.39
C GLN A 132 12.03 8.37 -0.01
N ALA A 133 11.08 7.44 0.17
CA ALA A 133 10.41 7.22 1.45
C ALA A 133 11.39 6.86 2.56
N GLY A 134 12.35 5.96 2.27
CA GLY A 134 13.38 5.59 3.22
C GLY A 134 14.36 6.73 3.51
N SER A 135 14.78 7.48 2.49
CA SER A 135 15.66 8.63 2.69
C SER A 135 15.00 9.73 3.54
N ASP A 136 13.73 10.04 3.27
CA ASP A 136 12.99 11.07 4.01
C ASP A 136 12.89 10.72 5.51
N VAL A 137 12.52 9.47 5.84
CA VAL A 137 12.42 9.07 7.24
C VAL A 137 13.78 8.94 7.92
N ALA A 138 14.82 8.52 7.18
CA ALA A 138 16.17 8.45 7.73
C ALA A 138 16.74 9.84 8.06
N ASN A 139 16.45 10.86 7.26
CA ASN A 139 16.84 12.24 7.57
C ASN A 139 16.18 12.73 8.87
N VAL A 140 14.90 12.47 9.08
CA VAL A 140 14.23 12.78 10.35
C VAL A 140 14.85 12.00 11.49
N PHE A 141 15.19 10.73 11.28
CA PHE A 141 15.83 9.90 12.29
C PHE A 141 17.19 10.47 12.73
N VAL A 142 18.04 10.86 11.79
CA VAL A 142 19.33 11.52 12.06
C VAL A 142 19.13 12.80 12.85
N GLU A 143 18.22 13.67 12.42
CA GLU A 143 17.89 14.93 13.14
C GLU A 143 17.47 14.65 14.58
N LYS A 144 16.54 13.71 14.80
CA LYS A 144 16.02 13.41 16.15
C LYS A 144 17.04 12.68 17.02
N MET A 145 17.97 11.93 16.44
CA MET A 145 19.12 11.33 17.14
C MET A 145 20.20 12.35 17.50
N GLY A 146 20.18 13.55 16.90
CA GLY A 146 21.26 14.55 17.07
C GLY A 146 22.59 14.09 16.45
N GLU A 147 22.51 13.37 15.31
CA GLU A 147 23.62 12.89 14.48
C GLU A 147 24.59 11.92 15.20
N LYS A 148 24.18 11.31 16.31
CA LYS A 148 25.04 10.43 17.12
C LYS A 148 24.27 9.42 17.96
N GLY A 149 24.99 8.38 18.41
CA GLY A 149 24.49 7.39 19.36
C GLY A 149 24.20 6.03 18.72
N LYS A 150 23.88 5.06 19.57
CA LYS A 150 23.61 3.69 19.14
C LYS A 150 22.19 3.54 18.63
N TYR A 151 22.05 2.92 17.47
CA TYR A 151 20.74 2.63 16.88
C TYR A 151 20.63 1.19 16.39
N ALA A 152 19.41 0.71 16.26
CA ALA A 152 19.10 -0.55 15.59
C ALA A 152 18.25 -0.32 14.33
N GLU A 153 18.42 -1.17 13.32
CA GLU A 153 17.54 -1.29 12.18
C GLU A 153 16.71 -2.56 12.29
N LEU A 154 15.39 -2.42 12.26
CA LEU A 154 14.46 -3.53 12.10
C LEU A 154 13.92 -3.47 10.67
N THR A 155 14.45 -4.35 9.81
CA THR A 155 13.95 -4.40 8.42
C THR A 155 12.55 -5.00 8.40
N CYS A 156 11.78 -4.71 7.36
CA CYS A 156 10.60 -5.51 7.05
C CYS A 156 11.03 -6.81 6.33
N ASN A 157 10.16 -7.53 5.66
CA ASN A 157 10.52 -8.80 5.02
C ASN A 157 11.56 -8.60 3.89
N LEU A 158 12.79 -9.08 4.08
CA LEU A 158 13.87 -8.94 3.10
C LEU A 158 13.69 -9.78 1.81
N ALA A 159 12.67 -10.65 1.76
CA ALA A 159 12.25 -11.26 0.50
C ALA A 159 11.46 -10.26 -0.39
N ASP A 160 11.01 -9.14 0.19
CA ASP A 160 10.36 -8.05 -0.53
C ASP A 160 11.40 -7.02 -1.00
N ASN A 161 11.44 -6.75 -2.31
CA ASN A 161 12.36 -5.76 -2.90
C ASN A 161 12.11 -4.33 -2.39
N ASN A 162 10.89 -3.99 -1.98
CA ASN A 162 10.58 -2.70 -1.34
C ASN A 162 11.35 -2.55 -0.02
N CYS A 163 11.35 -3.59 0.81
CA CYS A 163 12.08 -3.61 2.08
C CYS A 163 13.59 -3.51 1.88
N VAL A 164 14.13 -4.19 0.88
CA VAL A 164 15.55 -4.07 0.50
C VAL A 164 15.88 -2.64 0.05
N THR A 165 15.02 -2.01 -0.73
CA THR A 165 15.20 -0.64 -1.22
C THR A 165 15.16 0.37 -0.08
N ARG A 166 14.20 0.22 0.86
CA ARG A 166 14.10 1.07 2.07
C ARG A 166 15.36 0.98 2.91
N SER A 167 15.83 -0.25 3.21
CA SER A 167 17.06 -0.48 3.97
C SER A 167 18.28 0.14 3.30
N LYS A 168 18.44 -0.02 1.98
CA LYS A 168 19.54 0.65 1.23
C LYS A 168 19.47 2.16 1.36
N SER A 169 18.29 2.75 1.28
CA SER A 169 18.14 4.20 1.40
C SER A 169 18.41 4.72 2.81
N PHE A 170 18.09 3.92 3.85
CA PHE A 170 18.48 4.24 5.23
C PHE A 170 20.00 4.35 5.34
N HIS A 171 20.72 3.32 4.89
CA HIS A 171 22.18 3.32 4.93
C HIS A 171 22.82 4.43 4.10
N GLN A 172 22.24 4.78 2.93
CA GLN A 172 22.75 5.91 2.15
C GLN A 172 22.71 7.23 2.93
N VAL A 173 21.79 7.40 3.87
CA VAL A 173 21.73 8.57 4.76
C VAL A 173 22.58 8.35 6.01
N LEU A 174 22.35 7.27 6.75
CA LEU A 174 22.95 7.01 8.06
C LEU A 174 24.47 6.87 8.02
N ASP A 175 25.01 6.25 6.97
CA ASP A 175 26.45 6.01 6.83
C ASP A 175 27.26 7.31 6.62
N GLN A 176 26.61 8.45 6.40
CA GLN A 176 27.25 9.77 6.36
C GLN A 176 27.55 10.34 7.75
N TYR A 177 27.03 9.73 8.82
CA TYR A 177 27.15 10.20 10.20
C TYR A 177 27.96 9.20 11.04
N PRO A 178 29.29 9.36 11.14
CA PRO A 178 30.17 8.37 11.76
C PRO A 178 29.94 8.17 13.27
N ASP A 179 29.33 9.14 13.94
CA ASP A 179 28.96 9.05 15.35
C ASP A 179 27.63 8.29 15.60
N MET A 180 26.91 7.93 14.54
CA MET A 180 25.76 7.04 14.60
C MET A 180 26.22 5.59 14.45
N GLN A 181 26.06 4.79 15.50
CA GLN A 181 26.57 3.42 15.56
C GLN A 181 25.43 2.39 15.43
N SER A 182 25.42 1.64 14.34
CA SER A 182 24.49 0.51 14.18
C SER A 182 24.91 -0.63 15.12
N VAL A 183 24.05 -1.00 16.08
CA VAL A 183 24.30 -2.08 17.02
C VAL A 183 23.57 -3.37 16.65
N ALA A 184 22.53 -3.27 15.84
CA ALA A 184 21.78 -4.43 15.34
C ALA A 184 21.08 -4.09 14.02
N ARG A 185 21.00 -5.09 13.12
CA ARG A 185 20.15 -5.08 11.94
C ARG A 185 19.47 -6.44 11.85
N GLN A 186 18.15 -6.49 11.98
CA GLN A 186 17.40 -7.75 12.02
C GLN A 186 16.16 -7.70 11.15
N ASP A 187 15.87 -8.82 10.47
CA ASP A 187 14.67 -9.00 9.66
C ASP A 187 13.46 -9.33 10.55
N ALA A 188 12.56 -8.37 10.70
CA ALA A 188 11.33 -8.49 11.48
C ALA A 188 10.12 -8.98 10.67
N LYS A 189 10.34 -9.56 9.48
CA LYS A 189 9.31 -10.18 8.63
C LYS A 189 8.10 -9.28 8.31
N GLY A 190 8.22 -8.00 8.56
CA GLY A 190 7.15 -7.02 8.33
C GLY A 190 5.98 -7.08 9.31
N THR A 191 6.10 -7.82 10.43
CA THR A 191 5.00 -8.01 11.38
C THR A 191 5.20 -7.28 12.70
N LEU A 192 4.09 -6.89 13.35
CA LEU A 192 4.10 -6.28 14.68
C LEU A 192 4.69 -7.24 15.73
N ILE A 193 4.32 -8.52 15.66
CA ILE A 193 4.77 -9.55 16.61
C ILE A 193 6.28 -9.72 16.55
N ASP A 194 6.85 -9.84 15.36
CA ASP A 194 8.29 -9.97 15.19
C ASP A 194 9.03 -8.67 15.54
N GLY A 195 8.48 -7.51 15.16
CA GLY A 195 9.03 -6.22 15.57
C GLY A 195 9.16 -6.11 17.10
N LYS A 196 8.11 -6.48 17.83
CA LYS A 196 8.16 -6.51 19.30
C LYS A 196 9.19 -7.48 19.83
N ARG A 197 9.14 -8.74 19.38
CA ARG A 197 10.03 -9.82 19.85
C ARG A 197 11.51 -9.47 19.61
N ILE A 198 11.82 -8.92 18.43
CA ILE A 198 13.20 -8.54 18.09
C ILE A 198 13.65 -7.34 18.93
N MET A 199 12.78 -6.35 19.13
CA MET A 199 13.13 -5.20 19.95
C MET A 199 13.33 -5.58 21.41
N ASP A 200 12.55 -6.50 21.97
CA ASP A 200 12.79 -7.06 23.31
C ASP A 200 14.21 -7.66 23.43
N SER A 201 14.64 -8.42 22.40
CA SER A 201 15.98 -9.01 22.36
C SER A 201 17.10 -7.95 22.23
N ILE A 202 16.87 -6.90 21.43
CA ILE A 202 17.82 -5.80 21.26
C ILE A 202 17.99 -5.02 22.58
N LEU A 203 16.90 -4.77 23.30
CA LEU A 203 16.97 -4.08 24.60
C LEU A 203 17.78 -4.85 25.64
N GLN A 204 17.73 -6.19 25.61
CA GLN A 204 18.55 -7.03 26.49
C GLN A 204 20.04 -6.98 26.12
N ALA A 205 20.35 -7.02 24.81
CA ALA A 205 21.74 -7.02 24.33
C ALA A 205 22.37 -5.62 24.32
N HIS A 206 21.57 -4.58 24.08
CA HIS A 206 22.00 -3.19 23.91
C HIS A 206 21.09 -2.25 24.73
N PRO A 207 21.16 -2.27 26.05
CA PRO A 207 20.29 -1.45 26.91
C PRO A 207 20.49 0.06 26.71
N ASP A 208 21.57 0.45 26.09
CA ASP A 208 21.93 1.84 25.78
C ASP A 208 21.55 2.28 24.36
N VAL A 209 20.77 1.48 23.62
CA VAL A 209 20.22 1.87 22.31
C VAL A 209 19.39 3.16 22.45
N LYS A 210 19.59 4.11 21.53
CA LYS A 210 18.94 5.43 21.54
C LYS A 210 17.94 5.62 20.41
N GLY A 211 18.01 4.80 19.35
CA GLY A 211 17.11 4.90 18.23
C GLY A 211 16.83 3.57 17.57
N VAL A 212 15.69 3.50 16.90
CA VAL A 212 15.27 2.35 16.08
C VAL A 212 14.64 2.87 14.78
N ILE A 213 15.21 2.47 13.66
CA ILE A 213 14.65 2.74 12.34
C ILE A 213 14.00 1.47 11.80
N CYS A 214 12.72 1.57 11.40
CA CYS A 214 11.90 0.42 11.04
C CYS A 214 11.51 0.45 9.57
N GLY A 215 11.59 -0.70 8.92
CA GLY A 215 11.31 -0.86 7.49
C GLY A 215 9.83 -0.72 7.11
N ASN A 216 8.90 -0.87 8.08
CA ASN A 216 7.47 -0.64 7.87
C ASN A 216 6.73 -0.30 9.18
N GLY A 217 5.46 0.07 9.06
CA GLY A 217 4.62 0.48 10.17
C GLY A 217 4.37 -0.59 11.23
N PRO A 218 3.92 -1.81 10.89
CA PRO A 218 3.72 -2.87 11.87
C PRO A 218 4.95 -3.16 12.70
N VAL A 219 6.15 -3.20 12.09
CA VAL A 219 7.43 -3.39 12.81
C VAL A 219 7.70 -2.22 13.77
N ALA A 220 7.47 -0.98 13.33
CA ALA A 220 7.65 0.20 14.18
C ALA A 220 6.71 0.19 15.40
N LEU A 221 5.44 -0.15 15.19
CA LEU A 221 4.47 -0.27 16.27
C LEU A 221 4.83 -1.41 17.25
N GLY A 222 5.35 -2.52 16.73
CA GLY A 222 5.89 -3.61 17.53
C GLY A 222 7.08 -3.17 18.39
N ALA A 223 8.04 -2.45 17.79
CA ALA A 223 9.18 -1.89 18.52
C ALA A 223 8.73 -0.92 19.63
N ILE A 224 7.77 -0.03 19.33
CA ILE A 224 7.18 0.89 20.33
C ILE A 224 6.53 0.11 21.47
N ALA A 225 5.82 -0.99 21.20
CA ALA A 225 5.20 -1.81 22.23
C ALA A 225 6.24 -2.45 23.17
N ALA A 226 7.38 -2.94 22.64
CA ALA A 226 8.50 -3.45 23.44
C ALA A 226 9.14 -2.35 24.30
N LEU A 227 9.42 -1.20 23.70
CA LEU A 227 10.01 -0.04 24.37
C LEU A 227 9.13 0.45 25.53
N LYS A 228 7.83 0.56 25.29
CA LYS A 228 6.86 0.96 26.33
C LYS A 228 6.83 -0.05 27.48
N ALA A 229 6.84 -1.34 27.20
CA ALA A 229 6.88 -2.39 28.22
C ALA A 229 8.16 -2.34 29.07
N ALA A 230 9.29 -1.94 28.46
CA ALA A 230 10.57 -1.78 29.13
C ALA A 230 10.78 -0.39 29.79
N GLY A 231 9.78 0.51 29.72
CA GLY A 231 9.91 1.87 30.26
C GLY A 231 10.88 2.77 29.47
N ARG A 232 11.24 2.41 28.23
CA ARG A 232 12.21 3.09 27.38
C ARG A 232 11.55 4.06 26.39
N ASN A 233 10.76 5.01 26.91
CA ASN A 233 10.11 6.04 26.10
C ASN A 233 11.08 7.11 25.55
N ASP A 234 12.35 7.03 25.92
CA ASP A 234 13.44 7.91 25.48
C ASP A 234 13.98 7.52 24.10
N VAL A 235 13.71 6.31 23.62
CA VAL A 235 14.24 5.80 22.34
C VAL A 235 13.50 6.42 21.17
N ILE A 236 14.25 6.94 20.20
CA ILE A 236 13.71 7.51 18.96
C ILE A 236 13.26 6.39 18.02
N VAL A 237 12.00 6.39 17.59
CA VAL A 237 11.47 5.42 16.63
C VAL A 237 10.94 6.14 15.41
N VAL A 238 11.26 5.63 14.22
CA VAL A 238 10.69 6.04 12.93
C VAL A 238 10.27 4.82 12.12
N GLY A 239 9.31 5.00 11.19
CA GLY A 239 8.77 3.92 10.38
C GLY A 239 8.33 4.37 8.99
N ILE A 240 7.74 3.45 8.23
CA ILE A 240 7.16 3.70 6.90
C ILE A 240 5.85 2.92 6.83
N ASP A 241 4.86 3.43 6.18
CA ASP A 241 3.58 3.00 5.65
C ASP A 241 2.51 4.08 5.89
N GLY A 242 2.46 4.71 7.09
CA GLY A 242 1.55 5.82 7.39
C GLY A 242 0.11 5.36 7.65
N SER A 243 -0.08 4.27 8.36
CA SER A 243 -1.41 3.80 8.82
C SER A 243 -2.04 4.74 9.84
N ASN A 244 -3.32 4.53 10.15
CA ASN A 244 -3.99 5.28 11.24
C ASN A 244 -3.28 5.08 12.59
N ASP A 245 -2.84 3.85 12.88
CA ASP A 245 -2.14 3.55 14.14
C ASP A 245 -0.76 4.25 14.20
N GLU A 246 -0.06 4.37 13.07
CA GLU A 246 1.18 5.15 13.01
C GLU A 246 0.92 6.64 13.14
N ARG A 247 -0.14 7.17 12.51
CA ARG A 247 -0.58 8.55 12.73
C ARG A 247 -0.81 8.82 14.21
N ASP A 248 -1.57 7.96 14.88
CA ASP A 248 -1.88 8.10 16.31
C ASP A 248 -0.59 8.00 17.17
N ALA A 249 0.33 7.12 16.78
CA ALA A 249 1.65 7.02 17.43
C ALA A 249 2.52 8.27 17.19
N VAL A 250 2.42 8.92 16.03
CA VAL A 250 3.10 10.20 15.75
C VAL A 250 2.48 11.32 16.59
N GLU A 251 1.16 11.41 16.64
CA GLU A 251 0.46 12.41 17.47
C GLU A 251 0.77 12.22 18.97
N ALA A 252 0.87 10.98 19.44
CA ALA A 252 1.27 10.65 20.80
C ALA A 252 2.79 10.84 21.08
N GLY A 253 3.59 11.09 20.05
CA GLY A 253 5.04 11.29 20.16
C GLY A 253 5.86 10.02 20.37
N SER A 254 5.27 8.83 20.33
CA SER A 254 5.96 7.54 20.43
C SER A 254 6.62 7.12 19.11
N LEU A 255 6.09 7.56 17.97
CA LEU A 255 6.72 7.51 16.65
C LEU A 255 7.11 8.93 16.24
N LYS A 256 8.37 9.16 15.85
CA LYS A 256 8.82 10.52 15.53
C LYS A 256 8.45 10.96 14.13
N ALA A 257 8.40 10.02 13.20
CA ALA A 257 7.89 10.20 11.84
C ALA A 257 7.54 8.86 11.21
N THR A 258 6.68 8.92 10.21
CA THR A 258 6.46 7.85 9.23
C THR A 258 6.35 8.47 7.84
N VAL A 259 6.55 7.66 6.80
CA VAL A 259 6.22 8.07 5.43
C VAL A 259 4.96 7.34 5.00
N MET A 260 3.89 8.10 4.77
CA MET A 260 2.64 7.52 4.27
C MET A 260 2.81 7.11 2.81
N LEU A 261 2.53 5.86 2.52
CA LEU A 261 2.42 5.30 1.17
C LEU A 261 0.95 5.29 0.77
N GLN A 262 0.63 5.86 -0.38
CA GLN A 262 -0.74 6.13 -0.81
C GLN A 262 -1.41 4.86 -1.35
N ALA A 263 -1.64 3.85 -0.50
CA ALA A 263 -2.11 2.52 -0.86
C ALA A 263 -3.42 2.52 -1.68
N GLN A 264 -4.42 3.31 -1.25
CA GLN A 264 -5.68 3.41 -2.00
C GLN A 264 -5.50 4.09 -3.36
N ALA A 265 -4.62 5.09 -3.44
CA ALA A 265 -4.44 5.87 -4.66
C ALA A 265 -3.78 5.05 -5.77
N ILE A 266 -2.71 4.29 -5.46
CA ILE A 266 -2.07 3.42 -6.46
C ILE A 266 -3.02 2.34 -6.97
N ALA A 267 -3.83 1.76 -6.07
CA ALA A 267 -4.78 0.73 -6.43
C ALA A 267 -5.95 1.28 -7.27
N ALA A 268 -6.44 2.48 -6.93
CA ALA A 268 -7.48 3.16 -7.72
C ALA A 268 -6.96 3.57 -9.11
N GLU A 269 -5.72 4.03 -9.22
CA GLU A 269 -5.07 4.33 -10.50
C GLU A 269 -4.98 3.08 -11.36
N GLY A 270 -4.51 1.97 -10.77
CA GLY A 270 -4.45 0.68 -11.48
C GLY A 270 -5.80 0.23 -12.05
N VAL A 271 -6.88 0.41 -11.29
CA VAL A 271 -8.24 0.12 -11.79
C VAL A 271 -8.64 1.09 -12.91
N THR A 272 -8.23 2.38 -12.83
CA THR A 272 -8.49 3.36 -13.89
C THR A 272 -7.81 2.96 -15.20
N ASP A 273 -6.54 2.58 -15.14
CA ASP A 273 -5.80 2.11 -16.30
C ASP A 273 -6.39 0.83 -16.88
N LEU A 274 -6.81 -0.08 -16.00
CA LEU A 274 -7.48 -1.33 -16.40
C LEU A 274 -8.80 -1.06 -17.13
N ASP A 275 -9.66 -0.16 -16.61
CA ASP A 275 -10.94 0.22 -17.26
C ASP A 275 -10.69 0.90 -18.62
N ASN A 276 -9.73 1.82 -18.71
CA ASN A 276 -9.38 2.47 -19.97
C ASN A 276 -8.93 1.45 -21.02
N TYR A 277 -8.13 0.46 -20.62
CA TYR A 277 -7.71 -0.60 -21.51
C TYR A 277 -8.89 -1.50 -21.94
N ILE A 278 -9.71 -1.95 -21.01
CA ILE A 278 -10.87 -2.83 -21.27
C ILE A 278 -11.90 -2.14 -22.17
N GLN A 279 -12.22 -0.87 -21.88
CA GLN A 279 -13.30 -0.15 -22.58
C GLN A 279 -12.86 0.49 -23.90
N LYS A 280 -11.60 0.89 -24.03
CA LYS A 280 -11.12 1.70 -25.15
C LYS A 280 -9.89 1.13 -25.85
N GLY A 281 -9.29 0.06 -25.35
CA GLY A 281 -8.00 -0.46 -25.81
C GLY A 281 -6.82 0.51 -25.50
N ALA A 282 -7.05 1.54 -24.68
CA ALA A 282 -6.03 2.54 -24.37
C ALA A 282 -5.00 1.98 -23.39
N LYS A 283 -3.74 1.93 -23.81
CA LYS A 283 -2.64 1.55 -22.94
C LYS A 283 -2.16 2.75 -22.13
N PRO A 284 -1.69 2.54 -20.88
CA PRO A 284 -1.01 3.58 -20.11
C PRO A 284 0.19 4.16 -20.88
N GLU A 285 0.44 5.46 -20.72
CA GLU A 285 1.59 6.14 -21.37
C GLU A 285 2.92 5.57 -20.90
N LYS A 286 2.98 5.13 -19.64
CA LYS A 286 4.17 4.56 -19.00
C LYS A 286 3.85 3.18 -18.44
N GLN A 287 4.74 2.23 -18.69
CA GLN A 287 4.64 0.90 -18.10
C GLN A 287 4.93 0.87 -16.60
N ARG A 288 5.71 1.84 -16.10
CA ARG A 288 6.06 1.98 -14.69
C ARG A 288 5.69 3.37 -14.21
N VAL A 289 4.87 3.42 -13.18
CA VAL A 289 4.41 4.64 -12.53
C VAL A 289 4.82 4.57 -11.06
N MET A 290 5.39 5.66 -10.55
CA MET A 290 5.92 5.70 -9.20
C MET A 290 5.34 6.87 -8.43
N PHE A 291 4.63 6.57 -7.35
CA PHE A 291 4.06 7.55 -6.43
C PHE A 291 5.08 7.94 -5.35
N ARG A 292 5.15 9.20 -5.02
CA ARG A 292 5.95 9.65 -3.89
C ARG A 292 5.24 9.35 -2.57
N GLY A 293 6.01 8.94 -1.56
CA GLY A 293 5.54 8.91 -0.19
C GLY A 293 5.37 10.33 0.38
N ILE A 294 4.52 10.49 1.37
CA ILE A 294 4.28 11.74 2.09
C ILE A 294 4.85 11.59 3.49
N LEU A 295 5.86 12.40 3.81
CA LEU A 295 6.44 12.42 5.15
C LEU A 295 5.42 12.95 6.16
N ILE A 296 5.18 12.16 7.21
CA ILE A 296 4.25 12.46 8.28
C ILE A 296 5.04 12.71 9.57
N THR A 297 4.81 13.88 10.13
CA THR A 297 5.37 14.37 11.40
C THR A 297 4.21 14.86 12.28
N PRO A 298 4.44 15.23 13.56
CA PRO A 298 3.38 15.78 14.39
C PRO A 298 2.64 16.99 13.78
N ASP A 299 3.29 17.75 12.90
CA ASP A 299 2.71 18.96 12.30
C ASP A 299 1.57 18.65 11.35
N ASN A 300 1.60 17.47 10.69
CA ASN A 300 0.65 17.10 9.64
C ASN A 300 -0.04 15.74 9.84
N ALA A 301 0.25 15.03 10.92
CA ALA A 301 -0.31 13.70 11.18
C ALA A 301 -1.84 13.65 11.13
N LYS A 302 -2.52 14.69 11.64
CA LYS A 302 -3.99 14.83 11.61
C LYS A 302 -4.62 14.76 10.21
N ASN A 303 -3.83 14.99 9.17
CA ASN A 303 -4.29 14.95 7.78
C ASN A 303 -4.32 13.52 7.21
N VAL A 304 -3.77 12.54 7.91
CA VAL A 304 -3.75 11.13 7.48
C VAL A 304 -5.04 10.44 7.91
N GLN A 305 -5.68 9.78 6.96
CA GLN A 305 -6.82 8.89 7.23
C GLN A 305 -6.86 7.75 6.21
N ASP A 306 -6.77 6.51 6.68
CA ASP A 306 -6.86 5.30 5.85
C ASP A 306 -5.91 5.35 4.63
N PHE A 307 -4.65 5.69 4.84
CA PHE A 307 -3.64 5.87 3.78
C PHE A 307 -4.01 6.91 2.72
N ASN A 308 -4.83 7.87 3.09
CA ASN A 308 -5.11 9.07 2.31
C ASN A 308 -4.65 10.31 3.07
N TYR A 309 -4.22 11.32 2.34
CA TYR A 309 -3.80 12.60 2.88
C TYR A 309 -4.79 13.70 2.48
N LYS A 310 -5.33 14.37 3.49
CA LYS A 310 -6.21 15.53 3.27
C LYS A 310 -5.36 16.79 3.39
N SER A 311 -5.09 17.45 2.25
CA SER A 311 -4.40 18.75 2.18
C SER A 311 -5.30 19.88 2.63
#